data_ace1127045e71eee08ac563ff44e9d53
#
_entry.id   ace1127045e71eee08ac563ff44e9d53
#
_cell.length_a   1.000
_cell.length_b   1.000
_cell.length_c   1.000
_cell.angle_alpha   90.00
_cell.angle_beta   90.00
_cell.angle_gamma   90.00
#
_symmetry.space_group_name_H-M   'P 1'
#
loop_
_entity.id
_entity.type
_entity.pdbx_description
1 polymer ?
#
loop_
_entity_poly.entity_id
_entity_poly.type
_entity_poly.pdbx_seq_one_letter_code
_entity_poly.pdbx_strand_id
1 'polypeptide(L)'
;MSTLNHTTSQHEEHAYWGGIFAMTLCVFVLIASEFMPVSLLTPLAADLGVTEGLAGQGIAISGALAVLTSLFLSRLAGNMNRKHLLLGMTILMALSGLIIAFAQNYQTYMTGRALIGIAIGGFWSMSAATAIRLVPHHQVTRALAIFNGGNALATVVAAPLGSYLGATIGWRGAFLCLVPVAIAAFLWQYVSLPNMSGRKNGASGEGVFRLFRQPVVSVGLIACSLFFMGQFALFTYVRPFLETVTHVSASGLSLILLAIGIAGFVGTLLVTLVLNAAFYLTLIAIPLLMAAIAGALILTGHNVWIVALLSGLWGMLATAAPTGWWAWVARTLPEDAEAGGGLMVAVIQLAIALGSTAGGMVFNRLGWQSTFALSGIVLLCAAALTFMLSRLRESASWK
;
A
#
# COMPACT_ATOMS: atom_id res chain seq x y z
N MET A 1 36.39 -41.92 33.63
CA MET A 1 35.85 -41.73 32.28
C MET A 1 34.34 -41.55 32.40
N SER A 2 33.92 -40.31 32.46
CA SER A 2 32.51 -39.94 32.56
C SER A 2 32.12 -39.30 31.24
N THR A 3 31.35 -40.03 30.43
CA THR A 3 30.75 -39.57 29.17
C THR A 3 29.59 -38.65 29.50
N LEU A 4 29.78 -37.36 29.39
CA LEU A 4 28.73 -36.36 29.37
C LEU A 4 27.93 -36.50 28.08
N ASN A 5 26.77 -37.16 28.16
CA ASN A 5 25.75 -37.12 27.11
C ASN A 5 25.17 -35.71 27.07
N HIS A 6 25.64 -34.89 26.13
CA HIS A 6 24.95 -33.71 25.67
C HIS A 6 23.75 -34.16 24.84
N THR A 7 22.62 -34.42 25.48
CA THR A 7 21.31 -34.40 24.83
C THR A 7 21.01 -32.95 24.52
N THR A 8 21.40 -32.49 23.34
CA THR A 8 20.81 -31.31 22.71
C THR A 8 19.37 -31.63 22.46
N SER A 9 18.49 -31.15 23.36
CA SER A 9 17.07 -31.06 23.10
C SER A 9 16.90 -30.19 21.85
N GLN A 10 16.74 -30.80 20.70
CA GLN A 10 16.17 -30.14 19.52
C GLN A 10 14.74 -29.76 19.93
N HIS A 11 14.56 -28.52 20.41
CA HIS A 11 13.24 -27.89 20.35
C HIS A 11 12.86 -27.93 18.87
N GLU A 12 11.96 -28.83 18.49
CA GLU A 12 11.27 -28.75 17.22
C GLU A 12 10.64 -27.35 17.15
N GLU A 13 11.28 -26.45 16.42
CA GLU A 13 10.77 -25.11 16.18
C GLU A 13 9.50 -25.26 15.34
N HIS A 14 8.36 -25.25 16.04
CA HIS A 14 7.05 -25.44 15.41
C HIS A 14 6.75 -24.27 14.47
N ALA A 15 6.55 -24.58 13.18
CA ALA A 15 6.21 -23.58 12.17
C ALA A 15 4.68 -23.44 12.08
N TYR A 16 4.17 -22.26 12.39
CA TYR A 16 2.72 -21.95 12.33
C TYR A 16 2.30 -21.46 10.93
N TRP A 17 2.43 -22.32 9.93
CA TRP A 17 2.07 -21.99 8.54
C TRP A 17 0.60 -21.58 8.38
N GLY A 18 -0.33 -22.18 9.12
CA GLY A 18 -1.72 -21.75 9.14
C GLY A 18 -1.87 -20.27 9.52
N GLY A 19 -1.07 -19.79 10.46
CA GLY A 19 -1.02 -18.37 10.83
C GLY A 19 -0.51 -17.48 9.69
N ILE A 20 0.53 -17.92 8.96
CA ILE A 20 1.04 -17.18 7.79
C ILE A 20 -0.04 -17.06 6.71
N PHE A 21 -0.71 -18.16 6.33
CA PHE A 21 -1.77 -18.11 5.32
C PHE A 21 -2.98 -17.28 5.77
N ALA A 22 -3.37 -17.35 7.04
CA ALA A 22 -4.43 -16.51 7.58
C ALA A 22 -4.07 -15.02 7.54
N MET A 23 -2.82 -14.67 7.82
CA MET A 23 -2.32 -13.30 7.68
C MET A 23 -2.23 -12.87 6.20
N THR A 24 -1.87 -13.76 5.29
CA THR A 24 -1.89 -13.52 3.84
C THR A 24 -3.28 -13.17 3.34
N LEU A 25 -4.30 -13.92 3.77
CA LEU A 25 -5.69 -13.63 3.44
C LEU A 25 -6.14 -12.28 4.02
N CYS A 26 -5.70 -11.96 5.24
CA CYS A 26 -5.99 -10.67 5.86
C CYS A 26 -5.36 -9.51 5.07
N VAL A 27 -4.10 -9.64 4.63
CA VAL A 27 -3.43 -8.66 3.75
C VAL A 27 -4.20 -8.47 2.45
N PHE A 28 -4.65 -9.56 1.83
CA PHE A 28 -5.46 -9.49 0.61
C PHE A 28 -6.71 -8.63 0.83
N VAL A 29 -7.51 -8.91 1.87
CA VAL A 29 -8.73 -8.16 2.16
C VAL A 29 -8.42 -6.70 2.52
N LEU A 30 -7.36 -6.46 3.28
CA LEU A 30 -6.94 -5.14 3.70
C LEU A 30 -6.61 -4.25 2.49
N ILE A 31 -5.77 -4.74 1.59
CA ILE A 31 -5.37 -4.03 0.37
C ILE A 31 -6.56 -3.89 -0.61
N ALA A 32 -7.40 -4.93 -0.72
CA ALA A 32 -8.62 -4.84 -1.52
C ALA A 32 -9.55 -3.74 -0.99
N SER A 33 -9.77 -3.68 0.34
CA SER A 33 -10.58 -2.63 0.97
C SER A 33 -9.99 -1.23 0.82
N GLU A 34 -8.67 -1.12 0.82
CA GLU A 34 -7.94 0.16 0.67
C GLU A 34 -8.13 0.74 -0.73
N PHE A 35 -7.96 -0.07 -1.78
CA PHE A 35 -7.93 0.39 -3.17
C PHE A 35 -9.24 0.22 -3.94
N MET A 36 -10.19 -0.55 -3.43
CA MET A 36 -11.50 -0.70 -4.06
C MET A 36 -12.22 0.63 -4.35
N PRO A 37 -12.15 1.69 -3.51
CA PRO A 37 -12.75 2.98 -3.83
C PRO A 37 -12.26 3.60 -5.14
N VAL A 38 -11.02 3.35 -5.56
CA VAL A 38 -10.47 3.86 -6.83
C VAL A 38 -11.30 3.33 -8.01
N SER A 39 -11.63 2.03 -7.98
CA SER A 39 -12.43 1.39 -9.02
C SER A 39 -13.94 1.65 -8.92
N LEU A 40 -14.40 2.22 -7.82
CA LEU A 40 -15.82 2.51 -7.53
C LEU A 40 -16.11 4.01 -7.38
N LEU A 41 -15.13 4.87 -7.67
CA LEU A 41 -15.17 6.30 -7.31
C LEU A 41 -16.40 7.00 -7.89
N THR A 42 -16.65 6.86 -9.19
CA THR A 42 -17.78 7.52 -9.88
C THR A 42 -19.15 7.07 -9.36
N PRO A 43 -19.50 5.76 -9.31
CA PRO A 43 -20.80 5.34 -8.81
C PRO A 43 -20.99 5.66 -7.31
N LEU A 44 -19.92 5.66 -6.52
CA LEU A 44 -19.94 6.04 -5.11
C LEU A 44 -20.23 7.53 -4.95
N ALA A 45 -19.57 8.39 -5.72
CA ALA A 45 -19.77 9.84 -5.71
C ALA A 45 -21.19 10.20 -6.12
N ALA A 46 -21.67 9.61 -7.22
CA ALA A 46 -23.02 9.85 -7.75
C ALA A 46 -24.11 9.45 -6.74
N ASP A 47 -23.98 8.28 -6.12
CA ASP A 47 -24.98 7.76 -5.18
C ASP A 47 -25.00 8.51 -3.84
N LEU A 48 -23.84 8.98 -3.35
CA LEU A 48 -23.74 9.80 -2.14
C LEU A 48 -23.98 11.29 -2.38
N GLY A 49 -24.22 11.71 -3.63
CA GLY A 49 -24.48 13.11 -4.00
C GLY A 49 -23.27 14.04 -3.75
N VAL A 50 -22.06 13.56 -3.95
CA VAL A 50 -20.81 14.31 -3.76
C VAL A 50 -19.97 14.31 -5.05
N THR A 51 -18.96 15.18 -5.10
CA THR A 51 -18.00 15.18 -6.22
C THR A 51 -17.03 14.00 -6.11
N GLU A 52 -16.44 13.58 -7.22
CA GLU A 52 -15.38 12.55 -7.23
C GLU A 52 -14.19 12.93 -6.34
N GLY A 53 -13.85 14.23 -6.30
CA GLY A 53 -12.81 14.73 -5.42
C GLY A 53 -13.13 14.55 -3.93
N LEU A 54 -14.40 14.76 -3.53
CA LEU A 54 -14.85 14.48 -2.15
C LEU A 54 -14.89 12.98 -1.88
N ALA A 55 -15.37 12.17 -2.82
CA ALA A 55 -15.37 10.72 -2.68
C ALA A 55 -13.95 10.17 -2.51
N GLY A 56 -12.98 10.72 -3.23
CA GLY A 56 -11.55 10.40 -3.12
C GLY A 56 -10.93 10.72 -1.76
N GLN A 57 -11.51 11.67 -0.98
CA GLN A 57 -11.07 11.94 0.39
C GLN A 57 -11.22 10.71 1.32
N GLY A 58 -12.03 9.73 0.94
CA GLY A 58 -12.10 8.44 1.63
C GLY A 58 -10.76 7.70 1.63
N ILE A 59 -9.91 7.87 0.60
CA ILE A 59 -8.56 7.33 0.55
C ILE A 59 -7.64 8.17 1.47
N ALA A 60 -7.79 9.48 1.44
CA ALA A 60 -7.01 10.39 2.25
C ALA A 60 -7.22 10.16 3.76
N ILE A 61 -8.48 10.02 4.22
CA ILE A 61 -8.76 9.79 5.64
C ILE A 61 -8.24 8.42 6.10
N SER A 62 -8.35 7.38 5.28
CA SER A 62 -7.78 6.08 5.63
C SER A 62 -6.26 6.14 5.76
N GLY A 63 -5.57 6.81 4.83
CA GLY A 63 -4.13 7.04 4.91
C GLY A 63 -3.71 7.84 6.15
N ALA A 64 -4.42 8.93 6.47
CA ALA A 64 -4.13 9.75 7.64
C ALA A 64 -4.28 8.97 8.95
N LEU A 65 -5.38 8.19 9.10
CA LEU A 65 -5.59 7.34 10.27
C LEU A 65 -4.58 6.18 10.33
N ALA A 66 -4.15 5.65 9.17
CA ALA A 66 -3.09 4.64 9.12
C ALA A 66 -1.76 5.18 9.65
N VAL A 67 -1.38 6.41 9.30
CA VAL A 67 -0.19 7.08 9.85
C VAL A 67 -0.31 7.22 11.36
N LEU A 68 -1.40 7.81 11.85
CA LEU A 68 -1.60 8.01 13.28
C LEU A 68 -1.55 6.68 14.03
N THR A 69 -2.25 5.67 13.54
CA THR A 69 -2.28 4.36 14.19
C THR A 69 -0.90 3.70 14.18
N SER A 70 -0.17 3.73 13.07
CA SER A 70 1.16 3.11 12.97
C SER A 70 2.18 3.74 13.92
N LEU A 71 2.09 5.05 14.13
CA LEU A 71 2.99 5.77 15.04
C LEU A 71 2.66 5.56 16.52
N PHE A 72 1.38 5.48 16.86
CA PHE A 72 0.95 5.42 18.26
C PHE A 72 0.66 4.02 18.76
N LEU A 73 0.37 3.05 17.88
CA LEU A 73 -0.02 1.71 18.28
C LEU A 73 1.04 1.00 19.11
N SER A 74 2.31 1.15 18.78
CA SER A 74 3.42 0.55 19.55
C SER A 74 3.46 1.01 21.01
N ARG A 75 3.06 2.26 21.27
CA ARG A 75 2.95 2.83 22.61
C ARG A 75 1.67 2.38 23.32
N LEU A 76 0.52 2.42 22.62
CA LEU A 76 -0.78 2.06 23.15
C LEU A 76 -0.90 0.56 23.44
N ALA A 77 -0.34 -0.25 22.56
CA ALA A 77 -0.38 -1.71 22.65
C ALA A 77 0.48 -2.28 23.79
N GLY A 78 1.56 -1.59 24.17
CA GLY A 78 2.42 -1.99 25.28
C GLY A 78 2.72 -3.50 25.30
N ASN A 79 2.31 -4.17 26.38
CA ASN A 79 2.49 -5.61 26.60
C ASN A 79 1.32 -6.47 26.05
N MET A 80 0.35 -5.89 25.32
CA MET A 80 -0.78 -6.65 24.80
C MET A 80 -0.30 -7.79 23.89
N ASN A 81 -1.03 -8.90 23.96
CA ASN A 81 -0.78 -10.06 23.09
C ASN A 81 -0.98 -9.67 21.62
N ARG A 82 0.04 -9.90 20.79
CA ARG A 82 0.03 -9.55 19.34
C ARG A 82 -1.09 -10.24 18.59
N LYS A 83 -1.48 -11.46 18.99
CA LYS A 83 -2.65 -12.14 18.44
C LYS A 83 -3.92 -11.30 18.62
N HIS A 84 -4.20 -10.82 19.83
CA HIS A 84 -5.42 -10.04 20.08
C HIS A 84 -5.43 -8.71 19.33
N LEU A 85 -4.26 -8.06 19.18
CA LEU A 85 -4.15 -6.84 18.38
C LEU A 85 -4.44 -7.10 16.91
N LEU A 86 -3.86 -8.15 16.31
CA LEU A 86 -4.13 -8.52 14.91
C LEU A 86 -5.60 -8.89 14.70
N LEU A 87 -6.19 -9.67 15.59
CA LEU A 87 -7.62 -9.98 15.57
C LEU A 87 -8.48 -8.72 15.67
N GLY A 88 -8.12 -7.78 16.55
CA GLY A 88 -8.79 -6.48 16.66
C GLY A 88 -8.74 -5.68 15.37
N MET A 89 -7.60 -5.63 14.68
CA MET A 89 -7.48 -4.97 13.38
C MET A 89 -8.33 -5.66 12.31
N THR A 90 -8.42 -6.98 12.33
CA THR A 90 -9.26 -7.74 11.38
C THR A 90 -10.76 -7.53 11.66
N ILE A 91 -11.18 -7.41 12.93
CA ILE A 91 -12.55 -7.00 13.29
C ILE A 91 -12.85 -5.59 12.78
N LEU A 92 -11.95 -4.63 13.01
CA LEU A 92 -12.13 -3.26 12.52
C LEU A 92 -12.27 -3.22 11.00
N MET A 93 -11.52 -4.04 10.27
CA MET A 93 -11.62 -4.19 8.82
C MET A 93 -13.01 -4.72 8.40
N ALA A 94 -13.53 -5.76 9.07
CA ALA A 94 -14.86 -6.29 8.80
C ALA A 94 -15.96 -5.25 9.11
N LEU A 95 -15.86 -4.55 10.26
CA LEU A 95 -16.78 -3.47 10.64
C LEU A 95 -16.74 -2.30 9.64
N SER A 96 -15.54 -1.91 9.18
CA SER A 96 -15.39 -0.91 8.12
C SER A 96 -16.17 -1.31 6.87
N GLY A 97 -15.98 -2.54 6.39
CA GLY A 97 -16.70 -3.06 5.23
C GLY A 97 -18.22 -3.03 5.40
N LEU A 98 -18.73 -3.42 6.58
CA LEU A 98 -20.16 -3.35 6.92
C LEU A 98 -20.67 -1.90 6.93
N ILE A 99 -19.98 -1.00 7.61
CA ILE A 99 -20.38 0.42 7.68
C ILE A 99 -20.42 1.04 6.29
N ILE A 100 -19.45 0.77 5.44
CA ILE A 100 -19.41 1.25 4.06
C ILE A 100 -20.54 0.63 3.24
N ALA A 101 -20.80 -0.67 3.36
CA ALA A 101 -21.87 -1.34 2.64
C ALA A 101 -23.27 -0.81 2.98
N PHE A 102 -23.48 -0.34 4.19
CA PHE A 102 -24.74 0.25 4.63
C PHE A 102 -24.75 1.78 4.69
N ALA A 103 -23.71 2.43 4.15
CA ALA A 103 -23.61 3.88 4.16
C ALA A 103 -24.69 4.52 3.25
N GLN A 104 -25.53 5.38 3.85
CA GLN A 104 -26.55 6.15 3.14
C GLN A 104 -26.14 7.60 2.89
N ASN A 105 -25.04 8.04 3.50
CA ASN A 105 -24.52 9.39 3.38
C ASN A 105 -22.98 9.38 3.44
N TYR A 106 -22.41 10.52 3.06
CA TYR A 106 -20.96 10.71 3.00
C TYR A 106 -20.28 10.54 4.35
N GLN A 107 -20.88 10.99 5.45
CA GLN A 107 -20.28 10.88 6.79
C GLN A 107 -20.13 9.42 7.22
N THR A 108 -21.15 8.60 6.98
CA THR A 108 -21.09 7.16 7.29
C THR A 108 -20.03 6.45 6.45
N TYR A 109 -19.93 6.79 5.15
CA TYR A 109 -18.86 6.31 4.30
C TYR A 109 -17.47 6.68 4.86
N MET A 110 -17.26 7.96 5.22
CA MET A 110 -16.00 8.45 5.77
C MET A 110 -15.65 7.79 7.11
N THR A 111 -16.66 7.48 7.95
CA THR A 111 -16.44 6.72 9.20
C THR A 111 -15.92 5.31 8.91
N GLY A 112 -16.51 4.61 7.95
CA GLY A 112 -15.99 3.30 7.51
C GLY A 112 -14.55 3.42 6.97
N ARG A 113 -14.27 4.45 6.16
CA ARG A 113 -12.91 4.71 5.64
C ARG A 113 -11.89 5.04 6.75
N ALA A 114 -12.31 5.74 7.80
CA ALA A 114 -11.47 5.99 8.96
C ALA A 114 -11.11 4.69 9.70
N LEU A 115 -12.09 3.79 9.89
CA LEU A 115 -11.86 2.50 10.55
C LEU A 115 -10.90 1.60 9.77
N ILE A 116 -11.02 1.53 8.43
CA ILE A 116 -10.04 0.77 7.64
C ILE A 116 -8.65 1.36 7.75
N GLY A 117 -8.51 2.68 7.83
CA GLY A 117 -7.23 3.35 8.07
C GLY A 117 -6.58 2.91 9.38
N ILE A 118 -7.34 2.83 10.46
CA ILE A 118 -6.85 2.30 11.75
C ILE A 118 -6.39 0.85 11.59
N ALA A 119 -7.18 0.02 10.91
CA ALA A 119 -6.83 -1.38 10.64
C ALA A 119 -5.54 -1.51 9.81
N ILE A 120 -5.37 -0.69 8.76
CA ILE A 120 -4.17 -0.65 7.90
C ILE A 120 -2.94 -0.32 8.74
N GLY A 121 -2.96 0.81 9.44
CA GLY A 121 -1.82 1.26 10.26
C GLY A 121 -1.46 0.26 11.36
N GLY A 122 -2.48 -0.30 12.03
CA GLY A 122 -2.30 -1.28 13.09
C GLY A 122 -1.76 -2.61 12.57
N PHE A 123 -2.30 -3.12 11.48
CA PHE A 123 -1.89 -4.41 10.92
C PHE A 123 -0.46 -4.35 10.36
N TRP A 124 -0.15 -3.36 9.52
CA TRP A 124 1.17 -3.23 8.91
C TRP A 124 2.29 -3.00 9.93
N SER A 125 2.02 -2.27 11.02
CA SER A 125 3.03 -2.02 12.05
C SER A 125 3.49 -3.28 12.80
N MET A 126 2.71 -4.37 12.77
CA MET A 126 2.97 -5.59 13.54
C MET A 126 3.18 -6.84 12.68
N SER A 127 2.60 -6.86 11.49
CA SER A 127 2.42 -8.09 10.71
C SER A 127 3.74 -8.73 10.29
N ALA A 128 4.71 -7.96 9.79
CA ALA A 128 6.02 -8.50 9.38
C ALA A 128 6.77 -9.12 10.56
N ALA A 129 6.83 -8.43 11.70
CA ALA A 129 7.46 -8.95 12.91
C ALA A 129 6.75 -10.20 13.43
N THR A 130 5.42 -10.26 13.31
CA THR A 130 4.63 -11.44 13.67
C THR A 130 4.93 -12.61 12.73
N ALA A 131 4.96 -12.38 11.42
CA ALA A 131 5.25 -13.42 10.43
C ALA A 131 6.64 -14.06 10.66
N ILE A 132 7.64 -13.26 11.02
CA ILE A 132 8.99 -13.75 11.38
C ILE A 132 8.94 -14.65 12.61
N ARG A 133 8.11 -14.35 13.61
CA ARG A 133 7.99 -15.12 14.85
C ARG A 133 7.20 -16.42 14.71
N LEU A 134 6.47 -16.60 13.61
CA LEU A 134 5.62 -17.78 13.37
C LEU A 134 6.39 -18.97 12.77
N VAL A 135 7.62 -18.76 12.31
CA VAL A 135 8.39 -19.80 11.62
C VAL A 135 9.85 -19.82 12.10
N PRO A 136 10.54 -20.96 11.97
CA PRO A 136 11.97 -21.06 12.21
C PRO A 136 12.77 -20.10 11.33
N HIS A 137 13.94 -19.67 11.80
CA HIS A 137 14.76 -18.65 11.13
C HIS A 137 15.08 -18.98 9.66
N HIS A 138 15.33 -20.23 9.33
CA HIS A 138 15.62 -20.68 7.95
C HIS A 138 14.40 -20.62 7.01
N GLN A 139 13.18 -20.46 7.53
CA GLN A 139 11.93 -20.36 6.75
C GLN A 139 11.37 -18.94 6.66
N VAL A 140 11.99 -17.96 7.32
CA VAL A 140 11.50 -16.57 7.38
C VAL A 140 11.31 -15.95 5.99
N THR A 141 12.28 -16.13 5.10
CA THR A 141 12.18 -15.59 3.72
C THR A 141 10.97 -16.16 2.99
N ARG A 142 10.68 -17.46 3.13
CA ARG A 142 9.53 -18.11 2.52
C ARG A 142 8.23 -17.61 3.13
N ALA A 143 8.18 -17.44 4.46
CA ALA A 143 7.00 -16.94 5.16
C ALA A 143 6.66 -15.50 4.74
N LEU A 144 7.66 -14.62 4.66
CA LEU A 144 7.48 -13.25 4.19
C LEU A 144 7.06 -13.19 2.72
N ALA A 145 7.57 -14.08 1.86
CA ALA A 145 7.17 -14.16 0.46
C ALA A 145 5.70 -14.55 0.33
N ILE A 146 5.22 -15.55 1.08
CA ILE A 146 3.81 -15.97 1.10
C ILE A 146 2.94 -14.85 1.67
N PHE A 147 3.35 -14.24 2.78
CA PHE A 147 2.65 -13.12 3.41
C PHE A 147 2.45 -11.95 2.43
N ASN A 148 3.50 -11.56 1.71
CA ASN A 148 3.42 -10.51 0.69
C ASN A 148 2.66 -10.95 -0.58
N GLY A 149 2.50 -12.24 -0.81
CA GLY A 149 1.68 -12.78 -1.90
C GLY A 149 0.22 -12.31 -1.84
N GLY A 150 -0.32 -12.10 -0.64
CA GLY A 150 -1.64 -11.50 -0.43
C GLY A 150 -1.74 -10.09 -0.99
N ASN A 151 -0.71 -9.27 -0.77
CA ASN A 151 -0.63 -7.92 -1.33
C ASN A 151 -0.55 -7.95 -2.87
N ALA A 152 0.31 -8.80 -3.43
CA ALA A 152 0.47 -8.93 -4.87
C ALA A 152 -0.85 -9.39 -5.54
N LEU A 153 -1.52 -10.38 -4.97
CA LEU A 153 -2.81 -10.87 -5.47
C LEU A 153 -3.89 -9.78 -5.39
N ALA A 154 -3.98 -9.05 -4.26
CA ALA A 154 -4.93 -7.96 -4.10
C ALA A 154 -4.70 -6.85 -5.13
N THR A 155 -3.45 -6.48 -5.38
CA THR A 155 -3.10 -5.44 -6.36
C THR A 155 -3.57 -5.80 -7.77
N VAL A 156 -3.53 -7.09 -8.15
CA VAL A 156 -4.00 -7.55 -9.47
C VAL A 156 -5.52 -7.62 -9.53
N VAL A 157 -6.17 -8.11 -8.47
CA VAL A 157 -7.57 -8.53 -8.50
C VAL A 157 -8.53 -7.46 -7.96
N ALA A 158 -8.13 -6.67 -6.96
CA ALA A 158 -9.06 -5.80 -6.23
C ALA A 158 -9.75 -4.75 -7.11
N ALA A 159 -9.01 -4.04 -7.94
CA ALA A 159 -9.58 -2.98 -8.77
C ALA A 159 -10.48 -3.52 -9.89
N PRO A 160 -10.10 -4.51 -10.70
CA PRO A 160 -10.99 -5.06 -11.72
C PRO A 160 -12.20 -5.78 -11.11
N LEU A 161 -12.01 -6.53 -10.01
CA LEU A 161 -13.11 -7.18 -9.31
C LEU A 161 -14.08 -6.16 -8.70
N GLY A 162 -13.55 -5.09 -8.08
CA GLY A 162 -14.35 -3.99 -7.56
C GLY A 162 -15.17 -3.31 -8.65
N SER A 163 -14.56 -3.03 -9.82
CA SER A 163 -15.27 -2.47 -10.98
C SER A 163 -16.37 -3.39 -11.49
N TYR A 164 -16.10 -4.68 -11.63
CA TYR A 164 -17.07 -5.68 -12.08
C TYR A 164 -18.23 -5.85 -11.09
N LEU A 165 -17.93 -6.03 -9.81
CA LEU A 165 -18.96 -6.14 -8.76
C LEU A 165 -19.76 -4.84 -8.63
N GLY A 166 -19.12 -3.69 -8.75
CA GLY A 166 -19.78 -2.39 -8.74
C GLY A 166 -20.80 -2.23 -9.87
N ALA A 167 -20.49 -2.78 -11.05
CA ALA A 167 -21.40 -2.76 -12.19
C ALA A 167 -22.57 -3.76 -12.06
N THR A 168 -22.38 -4.90 -11.36
CA THR A 168 -23.37 -5.99 -11.25
C THR A 168 -24.27 -5.89 -10.02
N ILE A 169 -23.68 -5.60 -8.86
CA ILE A 169 -24.37 -5.59 -7.54
C ILE A 169 -24.26 -4.23 -6.83
N GLY A 170 -23.69 -3.23 -7.50
CA GLY A 170 -23.47 -1.90 -6.96
C GLY A 170 -22.25 -1.80 -6.05
N TRP A 171 -21.80 -0.57 -5.80
CA TRP A 171 -20.59 -0.32 -5.00
C TRP A 171 -20.71 -0.81 -3.55
N ARG A 172 -21.90 -0.72 -2.95
CA ARG A 172 -22.14 -1.26 -1.60
C ARG A 172 -22.00 -2.78 -1.56
N GLY A 173 -22.52 -3.47 -2.57
CA GLY A 173 -22.40 -4.92 -2.72
C GLY A 173 -20.95 -5.34 -2.88
N ALA A 174 -20.14 -4.58 -3.62
CA ALA A 174 -18.71 -4.86 -3.77
C ALA A 174 -17.97 -4.82 -2.43
N PHE A 175 -18.22 -3.82 -1.57
CA PHE A 175 -17.65 -3.78 -0.22
C PHE A 175 -18.21 -4.89 0.68
N LEU A 176 -19.51 -5.21 0.56
CA LEU A 176 -20.13 -6.28 1.34
C LEU A 176 -19.50 -7.64 1.03
N CYS A 177 -19.07 -7.91 -0.20
CA CYS A 177 -18.39 -9.15 -0.57
C CYS A 177 -17.04 -9.35 0.15
N LEU A 178 -16.38 -8.29 0.61
CA LEU A 178 -15.15 -8.40 1.38
C LEU A 178 -15.39 -8.82 2.83
N VAL A 179 -16.58 -8.58 3.37
CA VAL A 179 -16.90 -8.86 4.79
C VAL A 179 -16.82 -10.35 5.12
N PRO A 180 -17.44 -11.28 4.36
CA PRO A 180 -17.29 -12.71 4.61
C PRO A 180 -15.82 -13.18 4.54
N VAL A 181 -15.02 -12.60 3.63
CA VAL A 181 -13.60 -12.94 3.50
C VAL A 181 -12.83 -12.43 4.71
N ALA A 182 -13.15 -11.23 5.22
CA ALA A 182 -12.59 -10.69 6.46
C ALA A 182 -12.94 -11.54 7.67
N ILE A 183 -14.19 -12.01 7.77
CA ILE A 183 -14.63 -12.93 8.82
C ILE A 183 -13.89 -14.27 8.72
N ALA A 184 -13.74 -14.83 7.52
CA ALA A 184 -12.95 -16.04 7.31
C ALA A 184 -11.49 -15.85 7.72
N ALA A 185 -10.87 -14.72 7.37
CA ALA A 185 -9.52 -14.36 7.81
C ALA A 185 -9.43 -14.24 9.34
N PHE A 186 -10.41 -13.63 9.99
CA PHE A 186 -10.49 -13.51 11.44
C PHE A 186 -10.57 -14.90 12.11
N LEU A 187 -11.48 -15.75 11.67
CA LEU A 187 -11.65 -17.10 12.24
C LEU A 187 -10.39 -17.94 12.05
N TRP A 188 -9.79 -17.86 10.87
CA TRP A 188 -8.55 -18.56 10.58
C TRP A 188 -7.38 -18.04 11.44
N GLN A 189 -7.22 -16.73 11.60
CA GLN A 189 -6.24 -16.14 12.52
C GLN A 189 -6.50 -16.57 13.97
N TYR A 190 -7.77 -16.56 14.40
CA TYR A 190 -8.14 -16.94 15.76
C TYR A 190 -7.67 -18.37 16.12
N VAL A 191 -7.84 -19.31 15.19
CA VAL A 191 -7.46 -20.72 15.37
C VAL A 191 -5.95 -20.92 15.20
N SER A 192 -5.34 -20.28 14.20
CA SER A 192 -3.98 -20.62 13.75
C SER A 192 -2.87 -19.77 14.38
N LEU A 193 -3.18 -18.60 14.94
CA LEU A 193 -2.16 -17.77 15.59
C LEU A 193 -1.94 -18.22 17.03
N PRO A 194 -0.68 -18.46 17.44
CA PRO A 194 -0.34 -18.73 18.84
C PRO A 194 -0.45 -17.44 19.68
N ASN A 195 -0.52 -17.59 20.98
CA ASN A 195 -0.39 -16.46 21.89
C ASN A 195 1.04 -15.91 21.85
N MET A 196 1.17 -14.62 21.57
CA MET A 196 2.46 -13.94 21.44
C MET A 196 2.50 -12.74 22.36
N SER A 197 3.26 -12.85 23.46
CA SER A 197 3.47 -11.74 24.37
C SER A 197 4.09 -10.53 23.64
N GLY A 198 3.62 -9.35 23.98
CA GLY A 198 4.21 -8.11 23.52
C GLY A 198 5.65 -8.04 24.05
N ARG A 199 6.60 -7.76 23.16
CA ARG A 199 7.98 -7.48 23.56
C ARG A 199 8.05 -5.99 23.92
N LYS A 200 8.59 -5.65 25.07
CA LYS A 200 9.01 -4.28 25.40
C LYS A 200 10.21 -3.89 24.53
N ASN A 201 10.03 -3.82 23.24
CA ASN A 201 11.00 -3.13 22.42
C ASN A 201 10.60 -1.66 22.47
N GLY A 202 11.23 -0.95 23.39
CA GLY A 202 11.26 0.49 23.35
C GLY A 202 12.01 0.95 22.08
N ALA A 203 11.34 0.89 20.93
CA ALA A 203 11.62 1.86 19.92
C ALA A 203 11.15 3.19 20.51
N SER A 204 12.01 3.82 21.30
CA SER A 204 11.79 5.17 21.80
C SER A 204 11.52 6.04 20.57
N GLY A 205 10.41 6.79 20.58
CA GLY A 205 10.09 7.71 19.49
C GLY A 205 11.24 8.68 19.18
N GLU A 206 12.21 8.85 20.07
CA GLU A 206 13.46 9.55 19.84
C GLU A 206 14.35 8.90 18.76
N GLY A 207 14.33 7.56 18.62
CA GLY A 207 15.11 6.85 17.60
C GLY A 207 14.62 7.17 16.18
N VAL A 208 13.30 7.23 15.96
CA VAL A 208 12.72 7.52 14.64
C VAL A 208 13.00 8.96 14.21
N PHE A 209 12.86 9.93 15.12
CA PHE A 209 13.15 11.35 14.82
C PHE A 209 14.64 11.62 14.60
N ARG A 210 15.53 10.82 15.21
CA ARG A 210 16.97 10.90 14.96
C ARG A 210 17.33 10.58 13.50
N LEU A 211 16.58 9.66 12.87
CA LEU A 211 16.80 9.27 11.48
C LEU A 211 16.60 10.46 10.52
N PHE A 212 15.66 11.36 10.80
CA PHE A 212 15.47 12.59 10.00
C PHE A 212 16.63 13.58 10.05
N ARG A 213 17.55 13.47 11.01
CA ARG A 213 18.73 14.33 11.06
C ARG A 213 19.82 13.92 10.05
N GLN A 214 19.70 12.74 9.46
CA GLN A 214 20.62 12.29 8.42
C GLN A 214 20.14 12.80 7.05
N PRO A 215 20.94 13.65 6.34
CA PRO A 215 20.51 14.24 5.07
C PRO A 215 20.08 13.20 4.02
N VAL A 216 20.80 12.09 3.92
CA VAL A 216 20.50 10.99 3.00
C VAL A 216 19.12 10.38 3.29
N VAL A 217 18.78 10.19 4.58
CA VAL A 217 17.50 9.63 5.00
C VAL A 217 16.37 10.62 4.71
N SER A 218 16.53 11.89 5.08
CA SER A 218 15.52 12.92 4.85
C SER A 218 15.22 13.12 3.37
N VAL A 219 16.26 13.26 2.53
CA VAL A 219 16.09 13.42 1.08
C VAL A 219 15.42 12.19 0.47
N GLY A 220 15.82 10.97 0.88
CA GLY A 220 15.22 9.75 0.37
C GLY A 220 13.75 9.60 0.77
N LEU A 221 13.39 9.91 2.02
CA LEU A 221 12.00 9.88 2.48
C LEU A 221 11.13 10.92 1.78
N ILE A 222 11.64 12.13 1.53
CA ILE A 222 10.92 13.16 0.78
C ILE A 222 10.75 12.72 -0.69
N ALA A 223 11.79 12.16 -1.32
CA ALA A 223 11.71 11.64 -2.68
C ALA A 223 10.67 10.53 -2.80
N CYS A 224 10.66 9.59 -1.86
CA CYS A 224 9.67 8.53 -1.75
C CYS A 224 8.26 9.11 -1.55
N SER A 225 8.10 10.08 -0.66
CA SER A 225 6.83 10.76 -0.42
C SER A 225 6.29 11.42 -1.68
N LEU A 226 7.12 12.18 -2.41
CA LEU A 226 6.72 12.82 -3.66
C LEU A 226 6.37 11.79 -4.74
N PHE A 227 7.07 10.66 -4.78
CA PHE A 227 6.74 9.57 -5.69
C PHE A 227 5.30 9.05 -5.46
N PHE A 228 4.98 8.64 -4.24
CA PHE A 228 3.64 8.14 -3.90
C PHE A 228 2.57 9.22 -4.00
N MET A 229 2.88 10.46 -3.64
CA MET A 229 1.98 11.60 -3.79
C MET A 229 1.61 11.83 -5.26
N GLY A 230 2.59 11.86 -6.16
CA GLY A 230 2.36 11.99 -7.59
C GLY A 230 1.59 10.80 -8.18
N GLN A 231 1.95 9.58 -7.79
CA GLN A 231 1.25 8.36 -8.21
C GLN A 231 -0.24 8.42 -7.85
N PHE A 232 -0.58 8.72 -6.60
CA PHE A 232 -1.96 8.70 -6.12
C PHE A 232 -2.76 9.94 -6.48
N ALA A 233 -2.13 11.07 -6.79
CA ALA A 233 -2.81 12.22 -7.37
C ALA A 233 -3.53 11.87 -8.68
N LEU A 234 -2.93 11.03 -9.53
CA LEU A 234 -3.52 10.56 -10.78
C LEU A 234 -4.36 9.29 -10.59
N PHE A 235 -3.79 8.27 -9.94
CA PHE A 235 -4.40 6.94 -9.87
C PHE A 235 -5.76 6.94 -9.16
N THR A 236 -5.95 7.77 -8.14
CA THR A 236 -7.24 7.92 -7.45
C THR A 236 -8.37 8.32 -8.39
N TYR A 237 -8.07 9.10 -9.42
CA TYR A 237 -9.05 9.67 -10.36
C TYR A 237 -8.98 9.03 -11.77
N VAL A 238 -8.32 7.86 -11.89
CA VAL A 238 -8.20 7.14 -13.16
C VAL A 238 -9.57 6.69 -13.69
N ARG A 239 -10.49 6.29 -12.82
CA ARG A 239 -11.83 5.84 -13.23
C ARG A 239 -12.65 6.94 -13.88
N PRO A 240 -12.88 8.11 -13.25
CA PRO A 240 -13.59 9.22 -13.88
C PRO A 240 -12.97 9.60 -15.23
N PHE A 241 -11.65 9.62 -15.35
CA PHE A 241 -10.95 9.86 -16.61
C PHE A 241 -11.31 8.82 -17.67
N LEU A 242 -11.24 7.52 -17.36
CA LEU A 242 -11.58 6.45 -18.30
C LEU A 242 -13.03 6.50 -18.75
N GLU A 243 -13.97 6.87 -17.88
CA GLU A 243 -15.40 6.96 -18.18
C GLU A 243 -15.76 8.23 -18.97
N THR A 244 -15.23 9.40 -18.57
CA THR A 244 -15.68 10.68 -19.12
C THR A 244 -14.86 11.18 -20.31
N VAL A 245 -13.59 10.77 -20.40
CA VAL A 245 -12.66 11.21 -21.46
C VAL A 245 -12.42 10.14 -22.50
N THR A 246 -12.08 8.93 -22.05
CA THR A 246 -11.84 7.79 -22.94
C THR A 246 -13.14 7.10 -23.37
N HIS A 247 -14.24 7.33 -22.65
CA HIS A 247 -15.58 6.77 -22.90
C HIS A 247 -15.61 5.24 -22.93
N VAL A 248 -14.88 4.59 -22.04
CA VAL A 248 -14.89 3.13 -21.91
C VAL A 248 -16.15 2.62 -21.23
N SER A 249 -16.64 1.46 -21.69
CA SER A 249 -17.73 0.74 -21.02
C SER A 249 -17.28 0.17 -19.66
N ALA A 250 -18.22 -0.25 -18.82
CA ALA A 250 -17.91 -0.88 -17.53
C ALA A 250 -17.00 -2.13 -17.66
N SER A 251 -17.20 -2.93 -18.72
CA SER A 251 -16.34 -4.07 -19.03
C SER A 251 -14.95 -3.63 -19.50
N GLY A 252 -14.87 -2.60 -20.35
CA GLY A 252 -13.60 -2.00 -20.79
C GLY A 252 -12.81 -1.44 -19.61
N LEU A 253 -13.48 -0.75 -18.68
CA LEU A 253 -12.87 -0.26 -17.44
C LEU A 253 -12.26 -1.41 -16.62
N SER A 254 -13.02 -2.49 -16.38
CA SER A 254 -12.53 -3.66 -15.64
C SER A 254 -11.33 -4.32 -16.32
N LEU A 255 -11.33 -4.40 -17.66
CA LEU A 255 -10.19 -4.94 -18.42
C LEU A 255 -8.94 -4.05 -18.34
N ILE A 256 -9.09 -2.72 -18.41
CA ILE A 256 -7.96 -1.79 -18.26
C ILE A 256 -7.38 -1.89 -16.83
N LEU A 257 -8.23 -1.93 -15.80
CA LEU A 257 -7.79 -2.12 -14.42
C LEU A 257 -7.11 -3.47 -14.20
N LEU A 258 -7.59 -4.53 -14.85
CA LEU A 258 -6.94 -5.84 -14.85
C LEU A 258 -5.57 -5.79 -15.53
N ALA A 259 -5.47 -5.11 -16.67
CA ALA A 259 -4.19 -4.90 -17.37
C ALA A 259 -3.19 -4.14 -16.49
N ILE A 260 -3.62 -3.10 -15.78
CA ILE A 260 -2.81 -2.37 -14.78
C ILE A 260 -2.28 -3.34 -13.71
N GLY A 261 -3.16 -4.18 -13.14
CA GLY A 261 -2.78 -5.14 -12.10
C GLY A 261 -1.79 -6.20 -12.60
N ILE A 262 -2.07 -6.83 -13.75
CA ILE A 262 -1.19 -7.86 -14.34
C ILE A 262 0.16 -7.25 -14.70
N ALA A 263 0.18 -6.09 -15.37
CA ALA A 263 1.42 -5.40 -15.70
C ALA A 263 2.20 -5.02 -14.44
N GLY A 264 1.50 -4.60 -13.37
CA GLY A 264 2.10 -4.31 -12.07
C GLY A 264 2.77 -5.54 -11.44
N PHE A 265 2.12 -6.69 -11.49
CA PHE A 265 2.71 -7.95 -11.04
C PHE A 265 3.98 -8.30 -11.83
N VAL A 266 3.92 -8.21 -13.15
CA VAL A 266 5.09 -8.41 -14.03
C VAL A 266 6.21 -7.41 -13.68
N GLY A 267 5.87 -6.13 -13.48
CA GLY A 267 6.83 -5.10 -13.05
C GLY A 267 7.53 -5.44 -11.74
N THR A 268 6.80 -5.95 -10.76
CA THR A 268 7.36 -6.36 -9.47
C THR A 268 8.35 -7.53 -9.61
N LEU A 269 8.10 -8.46 -10.53
CA LEU A 269 9.02 -9.57 -10.81
C LEU A 269 10.29 -9.08 -11.52
N LEU A 270 10.14 -8.19 -12.49
CA LEU A 270 11.25 -7.72 -13.32
C LEU A 270 12.13 -6.68 -12.61
N VAL A 271 11.56 -5.86 -11.72
CA VAL A 271 12.28 -4.75 -11.09
C VAL A 271 13.51 -5.19 -10.32
N THR A 272 13.48 -6.36 -9.71
CA THR A 272 14.62 -6.89 -8.94
C THR A 272 15.86 -7.08 -9.82
N LEU A 273 15.67 -7.51 -11.08
CA LEU A 273 16.76 -7.67 -12.04
C LEU A 273 17.39 -6.31 -12.38
N VAL A 274 16.56 -5.31 -12.63
CA VAL A 274 16.99 -3.95 -13.01
C VAL A 274 17.61 -3.22 -11.81
N LEU A 275 17.06 -3.38 -10.60
CA LEU A 275 17.63 -2.82 -9.36
C LEU A 275 19.02 -3.39 -9.05
N ASN A 276 19.25 -4.67 -9.33
CA ASN A 276 20.56 -5.28 -9.14
C ASN A 276 21.60 -4.75 -10.12
N ALA A 277 21.18 -4.42 -11.34
CA ALA A 277 22.08 -3.88 -12.38
C ALA A 277 22.37 -2.39 -12.18
N ALA A 278 21.34 -1.58 -11.85
CA ALA A 278 21.45 -0.12 -11.81
C ALA A 278 20.46 0.51 -10.82
N PHE A 279 20.76 0.38 -9.52
CA PHE A 279 19.83 0.69 -8.44
C PHE A 279 19.26 2.11 -8.49
N TYR A 280 20.12 3.14 -8.39
CA TYR A 280 19.66 4.53 -8.39
C TYR A 280 19.09 4.98 -9.73
N LEU A 281 19.66 4.48 -10.85
CA LEU A 281 19.11 4.77 -12.17
C LEU A 281 17.67 4.26 -12.29
N THR A 282 17.39 3.08 -11.76
CA THR A 282 16.01 2.52 -11.73
C THR A 282 15.06 3.40 -10.92
N LEU A 283 15.47 3.81 -9.71
CA LEU A 283 14.66 4.68 -8.84
C LEU A 283 14.42 6.07 -9.45
N ILE A 284 15.32 6.57 -10.31
CA ILE A 284 15.15 7.83 -11.04
C ILE A 284 14.28 7.62 -12.29
N ALA A 285 14.51 6.54 -13.03
CA ALA A 285 13.83 6.28 -14.30
C ALA A 285 12.32 6.03 -14.10
N ILE A 286 11.93 5.33 -13.03
CA ILE A 286 10.53 5.03 -12.75
C ILE A 286 9.67 6.30 -12.69
N PRO A 287 9.92 7.28 -11.80
CA PRO A 287 9.10 8.49 -11.74
C PRO A 287 9.21 9.35 -13.01
N LEU A 288 10.36 9.37 -13.73
CA LEU A 288 10.48 10.05 -15.00
C LEU A 288 9.56 9.45 -16.07
N LEU A 289 9.55 8.13 -16.21
CA LEU A 289 8.68 7.42 -17.14
C LEU A 289 7.22 7.60 -16.79
N MET A 290 6.87 7.55 -15.49
CA MET A 290 5.50 7.81 -15.04
C MET A 290 5.07 9.25 -15.31
N ALA A 291 5.94 10.23 -15.14
CA ALA A 291 5.65 11.62 -15.51
C ALA A 291 5.42 11.77 -17.03
N ALA A 292 6.21 11.10 -17.85
CA ALA A 292 6.03 11.05 -19.29
C ALA A 292 4.68 10.39 -19.67
N ILE A 293 4.30 9.30 -18.99
CA ILE A 293 3.00 8.64 -19.19
C ILE A 293 1.86 9.59 -18.82
N ALA A 294 1.95 10.31 -17.69
CA ALA A 294 0.94 11.28 -17.29
C ALA A 294 0.74 12.38 -18.37
N GLY A 295 1.84 12.90 -18.92
CA GLY A 295 1.80 13.85 -20.03
C GLY A 295 1.22 13.24 -21.32
N ALA A 296 1.60 12.01 -21.66
CA ALA A 296 1.06 11.31 -22.82
C ALA A 296 -0.45 11.03 -22.69
N LEU A 297 -0.94 10.68 -21.51
CA LEU A 297 -2.38 10.51 -21.24
C LEU A 297 -3.17 11.81 -21.44
N ILE A 298 -2.58 12.98 -21.12
CA ILE A 298 -3.22 14.28 -21.37
C ILE A 298 -3.41 14.50 -22.89
N LEU A 299 -2.43 14.11 -23.70
CA LEU A 299 -2.44 14.31 -25.15
C LEU A 299 -3.30 13.26 -25.88
N THR A 300 -3.37 12.04 -25.38
CA THR A 300 -3.97 10.89 -26.08
C THR A 300 -5.20 10.30 -25.39
N GLY A 301 -5.75 10.97 -24.39
CA GLY A 301 -6.81 10.47 -23.49
C GLY A 301 -8.07 9.95 -24.18
N HIS A 302 -8.33 10.36 -25.42
CA HIS A 302 -9.50 9.91 -26.21
C HIS A 302 -9.28 8.59 -26.95
N ASN A 303 -8.02 8.10 -27.06
CA ASN A 303 -7.71 6.85 -27.74
C ASN A 303 -7.63 5.70 -26.75
N VAL A 304 -8.65 4.84 -26.75
CA VAL A 304 -8.78 3.74 -25.79
C VAL A 304 -7.57 2.77 -25.80
N TRP A 305 -6.98 2.49 -26.95
CA TRP A 305 -5.88 1.55 -27.08
C TRP A 305 -4.58 2.12 -26.51
N ILE A 306 -4.32 3.40 -26.80
CA ILE A 306 -3.14 4.10 -26.24
C ILE A 306 -3.31 4.26 -24.73
N VAL A 307 -4.48 4.65 -24.26
CA VAL A 307 -4.79 4.78 -22.83
C VAL A 307 -4.63 3.44 -22.11
N ALA A 308 -5.13 2.34 -22.68
CA ALA A 308 -4.96 1.01 -22.12
C ALA A 308 -3.48 0.60 -21.99
N LEU A 309 -2.68 0.84 -23.05
CA LEU A 309 -1.24 0.57 -23.04
C LEU A 309 -0.52 1.42 -22.00
N LEU A 310 -0.75 2.72 -21.99
CA LEU A 310 -0.11 3.67 -21.07
C LEU A 310 -0.51 3.37 -19.62
N SER A 311 -1.77 3.01 -19.37
CA SER A 311 -2.25 2.60 -18.05
C SER A 311 -1.59 1.30 -17.58
N GLY A 312 -1.41 0.32 -18.45
CA GLY A 312 -0.66 -0.90 -18.16
C GLY A 312 0.80 -0.60 -17.81
N LEU A 313 1.48 0.24 -18.58
CA LEU A 313 2.85 0.68 -18.29
C LEU A 313 2.93 1.46 -16.96
N TRP A 314 1.93 2.32 -16.67
CA TRP A 314 1.81 2.98 -15.38
C TRP A 314 1.73 1.96 -14.24
N GLY A 315 0.86 0.95 -14.35
CA GLY A 315 0.72 -0.11 -13.35
C GLY A 315 2.02 -0.87 -13.12
N MET A 316 2.74 -1.19 -14.20
CA MET A 316 4.04 -1.88 -14.14
C MET A 316 5.06 -1.08 -13.33
N LEU A 317 5.19 0.22 -13.58
CA LEU A 317 6.14 1.10 -12.91
C LEU A 317 5.72 1.40 -11.47
N ALA A 318 4.44 1.71 -11.26
CA ALA A 318 3.88 2.07 -9.96
C ALA A 318 4.00 0.94 -8.94
N THR A 319 3.77 -0.31 -9.35
CA THR A 319 3.84 -1.48 -8.46
C THR A 319 5.27 -1.97 -8.25
N ALA A 320 6.18 -1.70 -9.20
CA ALA A 320 7.60 -2.00 -9.09
C ALA A 320 8.35 -1.10 -8.10
N ALA A 321 7.99 0.19 -8.03
CA ALA A 321 8.68 1.20 -7.24
C ALA A 321 8.78 0.90 -5.73
N PRO A 322 7.73 0.41 -5.05
CA PRO A 322 7.81 0.03 -3.64
C PRO A 322 8.96 -0.91 -3.32
N THR A 323 9.22 -1.91 -4.19
CA THR A 323 10.35 -2.85 -4.02
C THR A 323 11.69 -2.11 -3.99
N GLY A 324 11.86 -1.11 -4.85
CA GLY A 324 13.06 -0.27 -4.87
C GLY A 324 13.22 0.57 -3.61
N TRP A 325 12.14 1.17 -3.12
CA TRP A 325 12.15 1.99 -1.91
C TRP A 325 12.41 1.16 -0.65
N TRP A 326 11.83 -0.05 -0.55
CA TRP A 326 12.14 -0.98 0.53
C TRP A 326 13.60 -1.44 0.50
N ALA A 327 14.13 -1.73 -0.69
CA ALA A 327 15.55 -2.07 -0.85
C ALA A 327 16.45 -0.87 -0.49
N TRP A 328 16.02 0.37 -0.75
CA TRP A 328 16.74 1.58 -0.35
C TRP A 328 16.81 1.72 1.18
N VAL A 329 15.71 1.51 1.90
CA VAL A 329 15.69 1.51 3.38
C VAL A 329 16.66 0.47 3.93
N ALA A 330 16.56 -0.77 3.44
CA ALA A 330 17.43 -1.85 3.90
C ALA A 330 18.92 -1.58 3.69
N ARG A 331 19.28 -0.89 2.60
CA ARG A 331 20.68 -0.51 2.29
C ARG A 331 21.16 0.74 3.05
N THR A 332 20.24 1.62 3.44
CA THR A 332 20.59 2.91 4.06
C THR A 332 20.58 2.81 5.60
N LEU A 333 19.70 1.97 6.15
CA LEU A 333 19.46 1.80 7.58
C LEU A 333 19.56 0.32 7.99
N PRO A 334 20.69 -0.37 7.77
CA PRO A 334 20.81 -1.80 8.07
C PRO A 334 20.66 -2.11 9.57
N GLU A 335 21.12 -1.22 10.45
CA GLU A 335 21.01 -1.38 11.91
C GLU A 335 19.66 -0.96 12.47
N ASP A 336 18.97 -0.02 11.80
CA ASP A 336 17.68 0.55 12.18
C ASP A 336 16.55 0.11 11.22
N ALA A 337 16.67 -1.04 10.55
CA ALA A 337 15.77 -1.48 9.48
C ALA A 337 14.28 -1.57 9.92
N GLU A 338 14.02 -1.96 11.18
CA GLU A 338 12.66 -2.04 11.73
C GLU A 338 12.06 -0.62 11.91
N ALA A 339 12.82 0.31 12.49
CA ALA A 339 12.42 1.69 12.67
C ALA A 339 12.27 2.42 11.33
N GLY A 340 13.21 2.20 10.41
CA GLY A 340 13.18 2.73 9.05
C GLY A 340 11.99 2.19 8.24
N GLY A 341 11.65 0.92 8.42
CA GLY A 341 10.49 0.30 7.80
C GLY A 341 9.16 0.90 8.29
N GLY A 342 8.99 1.06 9.60
CA GLY A 342 7.81 1.71 10.18
C GLY A 342 7.66 3.16 9.72
N LEU A 343 8.77 3.90 9.67
CA LEU A 343 8.78 5.27 9.15
C LEU A 343 8.41 5.32 7.67
N MET A 344 8.90 4.38 6.85
CA MET A 344 8.56 4.29 5.43
C MET A 344 7.07 4.06 5.22
N VAL A 345 6.43 3.16 5.99
CA VAL A 345 4.97 2.95 5.92
C VAL A 345 4.23 4.24 6.24
N ALA A 346 4.60 4.94 7.31
CA ALA A 346 3.96 6.19 7.69
C ALA A 346 4.11 7.26 6.59
N VAL A 347 5.30 7.40 6.00
CA VAL A 347 5.58 8.33 4.91
C VAL A 347 4.78 7.99 3.66
N ILE A 348 4.71 6.71 3.28
CA ILE A 348 3.92 6.25 2.12
C ILE A 348 2.44 6.55 2.33
N GLN A 349 1.88 6.21 3.48
CA GLN A 349 0.45 6.44 3.76
C GLN A 349 0.09 7.93 3.82
N LEU A 350 0.98 8.75 4.40
CA LEU A 350 0.81 10.20 4.38
C LEU A 350 0.86 10.74 2.94
N ALA A 351 1.78 10.26 2.12
CA ALA A 351 1.92 10.66 0.73
C ALA A 351 0.69 10.27 -0.12
N ILE A 352 0.14 9.06 0.10
CA ILE A 352 -1.13 8.61 -0.52
C ILE A 352 -2.27 9.57 -0.13
N ALA A 353 -2.39 9.89 1.14
CA ALA A 353 -3.42 10.81 1.64
C ALA A 353 -3.29 12.21 1.01
N LEU A 354 -2.09 12.77 1.02
CA LEU A 354 -1.82 14.11 0.44
C LEU A 354 -2.01 14.10 -1.08
N GLY A 355 -1.56 13.08 -1.78
CA GLY A 355 -1.72 12.94 -3.22
C GLY A 355 -3.19 12.86 -3.64
N SER A 356 -3.96 11.98 -2.99
CA SER A 356 -5.40 11.84 -3.24
C SER A 356 -6.17 13.14 -2.93
N THR A 357 -5.80 13.84 -1.84
CA THR A 357 -6.40 15.13 -1.46
C THR A 357 -6.09 16.22 -2.48
N ALA A 358 -4.81 16.43 -2.79
CA ALA A 358 -4.39 17.44 -3.75
C ALA A 358 -4.95 17.16 -5.15
N GLY A 359 -4.89 15.90 -5.59
CA GLY A 359 -5.50 15.44 -6.84
C GLY A 359 -6.99 15.76 -6.91
N GLY A 360 -7.74 15.49 -5.83
CA GLY A 360 -9.18 15.76 -5.76
C GLY A 360 -9.54 17.24 -5.79
N MET A 361 -8.79 18.07 -5.07
CA MET A 361 -8.99 19.51 -5.09
C MET A 361 -8.75 20.09 -6.50
N VAL A 362 -7.70 19.64 -7.16
CA VAL A 362 -7.37 20.07 -8.53
C VAL A 362 -8.38 19.51 -9.52
N PHE A 363 -8.78 18.24 -9.38
CA PHE A 363 -9.77 17.60 -10.24
C PHE A 363 -11.11 18.35 -10.24
N ASN A 364 -11.60 18.71 -9.05
CA ASN A 364 -12.89 19.41 -8.91
C ASN A 364 -12.86 20.85 -9.45
N ARG A 365 -11.71 21.53 -9.38
CA ARG A 365 -11.61 22.96 -9.75
C ARG A 365 -11.13 23.18 -11.18
N LEU A 366 -10.19 22.38 -11.63
CA LEU A 366 -9.43 22.60 -12.87
C LEU A 366 -9.53 21.43 -13.86
N GLY A 367 -10.22 20.35 -13.48
CA GLY A 367 -10.43 19.18 -14.31
C GLY A 367 -9.27 18.18 -14.31
N TRP A 368 -9.46 17.09 -15.06
CA TRP A 368 -8.57 15.93 -15.10
C TRP A 368 -7.19 16.24 -15.67
N GLN A 369 -7.08 17.13 -16.68
CA GLN A 369 -5.78 17.48 -17.29
C GLN A 369 -4.84 18.09 -16.26
N SER A 370 -5.39 19.01 -15.44
CA SER A 370 -4.61 19.67 -14.37
C SER A 370 -4.19 18.69 -13.28
N THR A 371 -5.04 17.70 -12.97
CA THR A 371 -4.71 16.63 -12.01
C THR A 371 -3.57 15.76 -12.52
N PHE A 372 -3.60 15.38 -13.82
CA PHE A 372 -2.54 14.59 -14.42
C PHE A 372 -1.24 15.39 -14.58
N ALA A 373 -1.34 16.69 -14.88
CA ALA A 373 -0.21 17.60 -14.89
C ALA A 373 0.42 17.75 -13.49
N LEU A 374 -0.39 17.89 -12.44
CA LEU A 374 0.09 17.90 -11.05
C LEU A 374 0.86 16.61 -10.73
N SER A 375 0.29 15.45 -11.07
CA SER A 375 0.95 14.16 -10.91
C SER A 375 2.32 14.14 -11.59
N GLY A 376 2.38 14.54 -12.86
CA GLY A 376 3.62 14.61 -13.64
C GLY A 376 4.67 15.51 -13.00
N ILE A 377 4.30 16.72 -12.58
CA ILE A 377 5.21 17.67 -11.93
C ILE A 377 5.76 17.10 -10.62
N VAL A 378 4.90 16.52 -9.78
CA VAL A 378 5.32 15.92 -8.49
C VAL A 378 6.26 14.73 -8.72
N LEU A 379 6.00 13.91 -9.74
CA LEU A 379 6.88 12.80 -10.13
C LEU A 379 8.23 13.29 -10.68
N LEU A 380 8.27 14.38 -11.43
CA LEU A 380 9.53 15.00 -11.86
C LEU A 380 10.34 15.53 -10.68
N CYS A 381 9.67 16.14 -9.68
CA CYS A 381 10.33 16.54 -8.43
C CYS A 381 10.88 15.32 -7.67
N ALA A 382 10.11 14.20 -7.62
CA ALA A 382 10.59 12.95 -7.03
C ALA A 382 11.84 12.43 -7.73
N ALA A 383 11.87 12.43 -9.05
CA ALA A 383 13.04 12.03 -9.84
C ALA A 383 14.25 12.91 -9.57
N ALA A 384 14.07 14.24 -9.53
CA ALA A 384 15.14 15.20 -9.23
C ALA A 384 15.74 14.99 -7.83
N LEU A 385 14.89 14.77 -6.81
CA LEU A 385 15.37 14.48 -5.47
C LEU A 385 16.05 13.10 -5.39
N THR A 386 15.55 12.11 -6.11
CA THR A 386 16.22 10.79 -6.16
C THR A 386 17.58 10.88 -6.85
N PHE A 387 17.73 11.74 -7.88
CA PHE A 387 19.02 12.04 -8.50
C PHE A 387 19.96 12.74 -7.50
N MET A 388 19.47 13.73 -6.76
CA MET A 388 20.27 14.38 -5.71
C MET A 388 20.70 13.37 -4.62
N LEU A 389 19.80 12.46 -4.23
CA LEU A 389 20.08 11.37 -3.29
C LEU A 389 21.22 10.46 -3.76
N SER A 390 21.25 10.12 -5.06
CA SER A 390 22.34 9.31 -5.62
C SER A 390 23.69 10.00 -5.49
N ARG A 391 23.75 11.32 -5.72
CA ARG A 391 24.99 12.13 -5.59
C ARG A 391 25.46 12.28 -4.15
N LEU A 392 24.53 12.46 -3.20
CA LEU A 392 24.87 12.53 -1.77
C LEU A 392 25.54 11.25 -1.27
N ARG A 393 25.12 10.10 -1.78
CA ARG A 393 25.71 8.82 -1.38
C ARG A 393 27.07 8.58 -2.03
N GLU A 394 27.28 8.95 -3.27
CA GLU A 394 28.59 8.91 -3.92
C GLU A 394 29.61 9.75 -3.14
N SER A 395 29.24 10.94 -2.70
CA SER A 395 30.11 11.81 -1.90
C SER A 395 30.41 11.30 -0.50
N ALA A 396 29.51 10.48 0.08
CA ALA A 396 29.72 9.87 1.41
C ALA A 396 30.60 8.61 1.36
N SER A 397 30.67 7.90 0.24
CA SER A 397 31.53 6.73 0.05
C SER A 397 33.02 7.07 -0.17
N TRP A 398 33.35 8.35 -0.36
CA TRP A 398 34.72 8.86 -0.53
C TRP A 398 35.32 9.43 0.78
N LYS A 399 34.58 9.41 1.87
CA LYS A 399 35.04 9.77 3.22
C LYS A 399 35.08 8.54 4.13
#